data_a1a1b484612a6922464408f7664a85a8
#
_entry.id   a1a1b484612a6922464408f7664a85a8
#
_cell.length_a   1.000
_cell.length_b   1.000
_cell.length_c   1.000
_cell.angle_alpha   90.00
_cell.angle_beta   90.00
_cell.angle_gamma   90.00
#
_symmetry.space_group_name_H-M   'P 1'
#
loop_
_entity.id
_entity.type
_entity.pdbx_description
1 polymer ?
#
loop_
_entity_poly.entity_id
_entity_poly.type
_entity_poly.pdbx_seq_one_letter_code
_entity_poly.pdbx_strand_id
1 'polypeptide(L)'
;VEHGTFGYTWCFDEFYDAVIAFQRKRHQVEVEKSWITLTYGTVSTLHYTVQAFCKPGDSVMMNTPVYDPFAMAAQRQGVQVLANPLRVEENRYQLDFNLIEEQLKTHRPTLWFFCSPHNPSGRIWREEEIRQVSDLCQRYGTILVVDEVHAEHILDGKFASCLTSGCAAQDNLIVLTSPNKAFNLGGLKTSYSMIPDDSLRQRFRQQLEKNSITSPNLFGESFWPINTVCPGSTR
;
A
#
# COMPACT_ATOMS: atom_id res chain seq x y z
N VAL A 1 18.46 8.16 -22.12
CA VAL A 1 18.88 6.93 -22.80
C VAL A 1 19.97 7.23 -23.83
N GLU A 2 19.94 8.40 -24.48
CA GLU A 2 20.87 8.78 -25.54
C GLU A 2 22.35 8.81 -25.11
N HIS A 3 22.64 9.22 -23.87
CA HIS A 3 24.02 9.25 -23.36
C HIS A 3 24.64 7.86 -23.08
N GLY A 4 23.81 6.77 -23.01
CA GLY A 4 24.27 5.38 -22.87
C GLY A 4 24.95 5.02 -21.53
N THR A 5 24.89 5.87 -20.52
CA THR A 5 25.50 5.64 -19.20
C THR A 5 24.44 5.16 -18.22
N PHE A 6 24.58 3.94 -17.70
CA PHE A 6 23.63 3.26 -16.81
C PHE A 6 24.37 2.77 -15.56
N GLY A 7 24.85 3.72 -14.76
CA GLY A 7 25.55 3.44 -13.50
C GLY A 7 24.59 3.14 -12.36
N TYR A 8 25.13 3.09 -11.15
CA TYR A 8 24.34 2.98 -9.93
C TYR A 8 23.47 4.22 -9.75
N THR A 9 22.25 4.01 -9.29
CA THR A 9 21.24 5.05 -9.10
C THR A 9 21.08 5.41 -7.62
N TRP A 10 20.65 6.63 -7.39
CA TRP A 10 20.27 7.15 -6.07
C TRP A 10 18.85 7.71 -6.17
N CYS A 11 18.09 7.65 -5.13
CA CYS A 11 16.79 8.31 -5.10
C CYS A 11 17.02 9.83 -4.92
N PHE A 12 16.75 10.61 -5.96
CA PHE A 12 16.90 12.05 -5.95
C PHE A 12 15.74 12.74 -5.22
N ASP A 13 15.97 13.96 -4.75
CA ASP A 13 14.97 14.75 -4.04
C ASP A 13 13.74 15.01 -4.90
N GLU A 14 13.93 15.19 -6.20
CA GLU A 14 12.86 15.39 -7.18
C GLU A 14 11.82 14.26 -7.20
N PHE A 15 12.23 13.02 -6.93
CA PHE A 15 11.29 11.90 -6.81
C PHE A 15 10.36 12.09 -5.60
N TYR A 16 10.94 12.42 -4.44
CA TYR A 16 10.16 12.64 -3.22
C TYR A 16 9.22 13.85 -3.37
N ASP A 17 9.73 14.94 -3.94
CA ASP A 17 8.95 16.16 -4.19
C ASP A 17 7.78 15.88 -5.14
N ALA A 18 8.01 15.07 -6.18
CA ALA A 18 6.97 14.66 -7.11
C ALA A 18 5.90 13.78 -6.44
N VAL A 19 6.30 12.84 -5.58
CA VAL A 19 5.35 12.01 -4.81
C VAL A 19 4.51 12.88 -3.88
N ILE A 20 5.13 13.78 -3.12
CA ILE A 20 4.44 14.69 -2.19
C ILE A 20 3.46 15.58 -2.95
N ALA A 21 3.89 16.19 -4.05
CA ALA A 21 3.05 17.04 -4.89
C ALA A 21 1.86 16.25 -5.49
N PHE A 22 2.10 15.02 -5.92
CA PHE A 22 1.07 14.14 -6.46
C PHE A 22 0.03 13.78 -5.39
N GLN A 23 0.44 13.31 -4.22
CA GLN A 23 -0.46 12.95 -3.13
C GLN A 23 -1.30 14.14 -2.67
N ARG A 24 -0.68 15.32 -2.52
CA ARG A 24 -1.40 16.54 -2.19
C ARG A 24 -2.42 16.93 -3.26
N LYS A 25 -2.02 16.94 -4.52
CA LYS A 25 -2.86 17.40 -5.64
C LYS A 25 -4.01 16.42 -5.94
N ARG A 26 -3.73 15.10 -5.94
CA ARG A 26 -4.69 14.09 -6.37
C ARG A 26 -5.58 13.58 -5.23
N HIS A 27 -5.00 13.39 -4.06
CA HIS A 27 -5.66 12.73 -2.94
C HIS A 27 -5.88 13.66 -1.74
N GLN A 28 -5.37 14.91 -1.80
CA GLN A 28 -5.48 15.88 -0.70
C GLN A 28 -4.82 15.36 0.60
N VAL A 29 -3.76 14.59 0.44
CA VAL A 29 -2.97 13.99 1.53
C VAL A 29 -1.65 14.73 1.65
N GLU A 30 -1.34 15.20 2.86
CA GLU A 30 -0.03 15.75 3.20
C GLU A 30 0.90 14.61 3.62
N VAL A 31 1.96 14.41 2.86
CA VAL A 31 2.96 13.35 3.08
C VAL A 31 4.29 13.98 3.43
N GLU A 32 4.91 13.54 4.50
CA GLU A 32 6.28 13.93 4.82
C GLU A 32 7.29 13.12 3.98
N LYS A 33 8.36 13.76 3.55
CA LYS A 33 9.44 13.08 2.81
C LYS A 33 9.98 11.87 3.56
N SER A 34 10.09 11.97 4.88
CA SER A 34 10.56 10.91 5.75
C SER A 34 9.71 9.63 5.69
N TRP A 35 8.39 9.77 5.43
CA TRP A 35 7.46 8.63 5.35
C TRP A 35 7.69 7.76 4.12
N ILE A 36 8.24 8.34 3.04
CA ILE A 36 8.37 7.69 1.74
C ILE A 36 9.54 6.72 1.74
N THR A 37 9.30 5.49 1.31
CA THR A 37 10.32 4.47 1.08
C THR A 37 10.10 3.85 -0.29
N LEU A 38 11.09 3.97 -1.16
CA LEU A 38 11.04 3.40 -2.51
C LEU A 38 11.11 1.87 -2.47
N THR A 39 10.34 1.20 -3.35
CA THR A 39 10.29 -0.25 -3.47
C THR A 39 10.14 -0.70 -4.93
N TYR A 40 10.22 -2.03 -5.19
CA TYR A 40 10.24 -2.60 -6.55
C TYR A 40 8.92 -3.30 -6.90
N GLY A 41 7.82 -2.55 -6.92
CA GLY A 41 6.49 -3.06 -7.20
C GLY A 41 5.71 -3.44 -5.93
N THR A 42 4.40 -3.17 -5.91
CA THR A 42 3.56 -3.37 -4.72
C THR A 42 3.50 -4.83 -4.28
N VAL A 43 3.46 -5.79 -5.23
CA VAL A 43 3.49 -7.23 -4.90
C VAL A 43 4.77 -7.61 -4.16
N SER A 44 5.94 -7.16 -4.63
CA SER A 44 7.20 -7.40 -3.90
C SER A 44 7.18 -6.75 -2.52
N THR A 45 6.57 -5.58 -2.42
CA THR A 45 6.43 -4.85 -1.15
C THR A 45 5.57 -5.60 -0.14
N LEU A 46 4.51 -6.31 -0.57
CA LEU A 46 3.74 -7.20 0.30
C LEU A 46 4.65 -8.31 0.89
N HIS A 47 5.53 -8.91 0.08
CA HIS A 47 6.50 -9.88 0.58
C HIS A 47 7.45 -9.26 1.61
N TYR A 48 7.95 -8.05 1.35
CA TYR A 48 8.85 -7.36 2.28
C TYR A 48 8.16 -6.98 3.60
N THR A 49 6.86 -6.65 3.59
CA THR A 49 6.11 -6.41 4.82
C THR A 49 5.96 -7.68 5.64
N VAL A 50 5.67 -8.82 5.00
CA VAL A 50 5.65 -10.11 5.72
C VAL A 50 7.00 -10.42 6.34
N GLN A 51 8.09 -10.27 5.58
CA GLN A 51 9.45 -10.51 6.08
C GLN A 51 9.85 -9.59 7.24
N ALA A 52 9.39 -8.32 7.18
CA ALA A 52 9.72 -7.33 8.20
C ALA A 52 8.97 -7.55 9.51
N PHE A 53 7.71 -8.00 9.44
CA PHE A 53 6.80 -7.93 10.58
C PHE A 53 6.28 -9.28 11.07
N CYS A 54 6.34 -10.34 10.25
CA CYS A 54 5.86 -11.66 10.64
C CYS A 54 6.99 -12.62 11.03
N LYS A 55 6.64 -13.57 11.87
CA LYS A 55 7.46 -14.72 12.27
C LYS A 55 6.72 -16.02 11.93
N PRO A 56 7.39 -17.17 11.89
CA PRO A 56 6.71 -18.46 11.78
C PRO A 56 5.62 -18.62 12.86
N GLY A 57 4.41 -18.99 12.44
CA GLY A 57 3.24 -19.10 13.29
C GLY A 57 2.34 -17.88 13.35
N ASP A 58 2.79 -16.73 12.87
CA ASP A 58 1.95 -15.54 12.70
C ASP A 58 0.93 -15.73 11.57
N SER A 59 -0.03 -14.81 11.52
CA SER A 59 -1.04 -14.80 10.45
C SER A 59 -1.18 -13.41 9.81
N VAL A 60 -1.60 -13.43 8.54
CA VAL A 60 -1.98 -12.25 7.77
C VAL A 60 -3.46 -12.36 7.42
N MET A 61 -4.25 -11.40 7.86
CA MET A 61 -5.66 -11.30 7.48
C MET A 61 -5.82 -10.60 6.13
N MET A 62 -6.82 -11.00 5.35
CA MET A 62 -7.18 -10.33 4.09
C MET A 62 -8.65 -10.57 3.75
N ASN A 63 -9.29 -9.57 3.13
CA ASN A 63 -10.69 -9.67 2.71
C ASN A 63 -10.80 -10.45 1.39
N THR A 64 -11.60 -11.50 1.38
CA THR A 64 -11.78 -12.35 0.18
C THR A 64 -13.15 -12.14 -0.49
N PRO A 65 -13.24 -12.26 -1.85
CA PRO A 65 -12.12 -12.54 -2.79
C PRO A 65 -11.12 -11.38 -2.86
N VAL A 66 -9.85 -11.68 -3.07
CA VAL A 66 -8.79 -10.67 -3.20
C VAL A 66 -7.79 -11.11 -4.28
N TYR A 67 -6.99 -10.18 -4.75
CA TYR A 67 -5.90 -10.44 -5.68
C TYR A 67 -4.94 -11.50 -5.13
N ASP A 68 -4.75 -12.61 -5.84
CA ASP A 68 -4.00 -13.81 -5.39
C ASP A 68 -2.62 -13.52 -4.78
N PRO A 69 -1.81 -12.57 -5.29
CA PRO A 69 -0.51 -12.25 -4.70
C PRO A 69 -0.54 -11.84 -3.23
N PHE A 70 -1.67 -11.40 -2.69
CA PHE A 70 -1.83 -11.12 -1.26
C PHE A 70 -1.64 -12.39 -0.43
N ALA A 71 -2.34 -13.45 -0.79
CA ALA A 71 -2.20 -14.76 -0.13
C ALA A 71 -0.81 -15.36 -0.37
N MET A 72 -0.31 -15.25 -1.62
CA MET A 72 1.01 -15.77 -1.98
C MET A 72 2.13 -15.11 -1.18
N ALA A 73 2.02 -13.81 -0.85
CA ALA A 73 3.02 -13.10 -0.05
C ALA A 73 3.17 -13.72 1.35
N ALA A 74 2.06 -14.08 2.00
CA ALA A 74 2.07 -14.76 3.30
C ALA A 74 2.54 -16.22 3.17
N GLN A 75 1.91 -16.99 2.28
CA GLN A 75 2.16 -18.43 2.13
C GLN A 75 3.62 -18.76 1.79
N ARG A 76 4.25 -17.98 0.88
CA ARG A 76 5.66 -18.18 0.50
C ARG A 76 6.64 -17.88 1.62
N GLN A 77 6.22 -17.17 2.66
CA GLN A 77 7.02 -16.91 3.87
C GLN A 77 6.65 -17.88 5.03
N GLY A 78 5.81 -18.88 4.77
CA GLY A 78 5.36 -19.82 5.81
C GLY A 78 4.44 -19.20 6.86
N VAL A 79 3.79 -18.07 6.53
CA VAL A 79 2.85 -17.36 7.38
C VAL A 79 1.41 -17.76 7.04
N GLN A 80 0.56 -17.91 8.04
CA GLN A 80 -0.82 -18.34 7.85
C GLN A 80 -1.66 -17.23 7.21
N VAL A 81 -2.58 -17.63 6.32
CA VAL A 81 -3.59 -16.73 5.75
C VAL A 81 -4.88 -16.86 6.53
N LEU A 82 -5.34 -15.74 7.07
CA LEU A 82 -6.65 -15.62 7.70
C LEU A 82 -7.61 -14.94 6.71
N ALA A 83 -8.46 -15.73 6.07
CA ALA A 83 -9.45 -15.22 5.14
C ALA A 83 -10.62 -14.57 5.89
N ASN A 84 -10.97 -13.35 5.51
CA ASN A 84 -12.12 -12.60 5.97
C ASN A 84 -13.04 -12.36 4.77
N PRO A 85 -14.09 -13.18 4.56
CA PRO A 85 -14.96 -13.07 3.40
C PRO A 85 -15.78 -11.77 3.45
N LEU A 86 -15.78 -11.07 2.32
CA LEU A 86 -16.69 -9.95 2.09
C LEU A 86 -18.12 -10.48 1.96
N ARG A 87 -19.09 -9.78 2.54
CA ARG A 87 -20.51 -10.06 2.33
C ARG A 87 -20.98 -9.46 1.02
N VAL A 88 -21.95 -10.07 0.40
CA VAL A 88 -22.62 -9.53 -0.78
C VAL A 88 -24.02 -9.11 -0.39
N GLU A 89 -24.30 -7.82 -0.42
CA GLU A 89 -25.59 -7.23 -0.15
C GLU A 89 -25.97 -6.30 -1.32
N GLU A 90 -27.16 -6.42 -1.84
CA GLU A 90 -27.65 -5.61 -2.96
C GLU A 90 -26.66 -5.54 -4.15
N ASN A 91 -26.06 -6.67 -4.53
CA ASN A 91 -25.01 -6.78 -5.56
C ASN A 91 -23.74 -5.97 -5.29
N ARG A 92 -23.47 -5.63 -4.03
CA ARG A 92 -22.26 -4.92 -3.63
C ARG A 92 -21.51 -5.69 -2.56
N TYR A 93 -20.18 -5.71 -2.66
CA TYR A 93 -19.33 -6.25 -1.61
C TYR A 93 -19.27 -5.30 -0.42
N GLN A 94 -19.41 -5.85 0.77
CA GLN A 94 -19.43 -5.13 2.05
C GLN A 94 -18.43 -5.77 3.03
N LEU A 95 -17.83 -4.94 3.89
CA LEU A 95 -17.06 -5.42 5.04
C LEU A 95 -18.02 -5.95 6.11
N ASP A 96 -17.73 -7.13 6.65
CA ASP A 96 -18.43 -7.66 7.82
C ASP A 96 -17.67 -7.26 9.10
N PHE A 97 -17.96 -6.10 9.63
CA PHE A 97 -17.26 -5.57 10.81
C PHE A 97 -17.39 -6.44 12.05
N ASN A 98 -18.47 -7.21 12.20
CA ASN A 98 -18.64 -8.14 13.30
C ASN A 98 -17.63 -9.31 13.16
N LEU A 99 -17.56 -9.92 11.97
CA LEU A 99 -16.60 -10.98 11.69
C LEU A 99 -15.17 -10.48 11.76
N ILE A 100 -14.89 -9.29 11.23
CA ILE A 100 -13.57 -8.64 11.31
C ILE A 100 -13.14 -8.50 12.78
N GLU A 101 -13.98 -7.92 13.63
CA GLU A 101 -13.64 -7.71 15.04
C GLU A 101 -13.46 -9.03 15.79
N GLU A 102 -14.32 -10.02 15.54
CA GLU A 102 -14.17 -11.38 16.09
C GLU A 102 -12.83 -12.01 15.70
N GLN A 103 -12.46 -11.95 14.42
CA GLN A 103 -11.20 -12.51 13.94
C GLN A 103 -9.97 -11.78 14.50
N LEU A 104 -10.00 -10.46 14.54
CA LEU A 104 -8.94 -9.65 15.15
C LEU A 104 -8.76 -9.97 16.63
N LYS A 105 -9.86 -10.15 17.36
CA LYS A 105 -9.83 -10.51 18.79
C LYS A 105 -9.31 -11.91 19.03
N THR A 106 -9.77 -12.88 18.24
CA THR A 106 -9.48 -14.31 18.44
C THR A 106 -8.12 -14.70 17.92
N HIS A 107 -7.75 -14.27 16.71
CA HIS A 107 -6.55 -14.72 16.01
C HIS A 107 -5.37 -13.77 16.12
N ARG A 108 -5.61 -12.48 16.48
CA ARG A 108 -4.55 -11.47 16.61
C ARG A 108 -3.57 -11.47 15.43
N PRO A 109 -4.05 -11.36 14.18
CA PRO A 109 -3.16 -11.37 13.03
C PRO A 109 -2.13 -10.24 13.12
N THR A 110 -0.89 -10.52 12.76
CA THR A 110 0.19 -9.53 12.77
C THR A 110 -0.04 -8.45 11.74
N LEU A 111 -0.51 -8.84 10.54
CA LEU A 111 -0.82 -7.92 9.45
C LEU A 111 -2.27 -8.11 8.99
N TRP A 112 -2.86 -7.02 8.52
CA TRP A 112 -4.04 -7.08 7.68
C TRP A 112 -3.71 -6.43 6.32
N PHE A 113 -3.74 -7.23 5.26
CA PHE A 113 -3.63 -6.75 3.89
C PHE A 113 -4.97 -6.28 3.38
N PHE A 114 -5.11 -4.97 3.23
CA PHE A 114 -6.33 -4.29 2.83
C PHE A 114 -6.17 -3.67 1.44
N CYS A 115 -7.04 -4.01 0.49
CA CYS A 115 -6.99 -3.48 -0.87
C CYS A 115 -7.99 -2.32 -1.02
N SER A 116 -7.51 -1.13 -1.36
CA SER A 116 -8.34 0.08 -1.48
C SER A 116 -7.86 0.98 -2.64
N PRO A 117 -8.59 1.10 -3.76
CA PRO A 117 -9.80 0.37 -4.16
C PRO A 117 -9.61 -1.13 -4.25
N HIS A 118 -10.68 -1.88 -4.01
CA HIS A 118 -10.60 -3.32 -3.84
C HIS A 118 -10.57 -4.08 -5.18
N ASN A 119 -9.54 -4.91 -5.36
CA ASN A 119 -9.42 -5.83 -6.51
C ASN A 119 -9.69 -7.27 -6.04
N PRO A 120 -10.65 -8.03 -6.62
CA PRO A 120 -11.25 -7.81 -7.95
C PRO A 120 -12.62 -7.11 -7.96
N SER A 121 -13.20 -6.77 -6.81
CA SER A 121 -14.59 -6.31 -6.76
C SER A 121 -14.83 -4.89 -7.31
N GLY A 122 -13.79 -4.09 -7.48
CA GLY A 122 -13.91 -2.67 -7.86
C GLY A 122 -14.51 -1.78 -6.75
N ARG A 123 -14.67 -2.31 -5.54
CA ARG A 123 -15.27 -1.57 -4.41
C ARG A 123 -14.37 -0.43 -3.97
N ILE A 124 -14.92 0.77 -3.92
CA ILE A 124 -14.32 1.95 -3.30
C ILE A 124 -14.88 2.02 -1.88
N TRP A 125 -13.99 1.94 -0.89
CA TRP A 125 -14.39 2.04 0.51
C TRP A 125 -14.67 3.49 0.88
N ARG A 126 -15.71 3.72 1.70
CA ARG A 126 -16.02 5.03 2.23
C ARG A 126 -15.02 5.41 3.33
N GLU A 127 -14.85 6.68 3.56
CA GLU A 127 -13.93 7.18 4.59
C GLU A 127 -14.25 6.63 5.98
N GLU A 128 -15.53 6.48 6.32
CA GLU A 128 -15.97 5.89 7.59
C GLU A 128 -15.59 4.41 7.70
N GLU A 129 -15.70 3.64 6.60
CA GLU A 129 -15.29 2.24 6.56
C GLU A 129 -13.77 2.11 6.76
N ILE A 130 -12.99 2.95 6.10
CA ILE A 130 -11.52 3.01 6.23
C ILE A 130 -11.12 3.37 7.67
N ARG A 131 -11.78 4.37 8.25
CA ARG A 131 -11.53 4.78 9.64
C ARG A 131 -11.83 3.64 10.62
N GLN A 132 -12.96 2.96 10.46
CA GLN A 132 -13.33 1.83 11.30
C GLN A 132 -12.34 0.66 11.18
N VAL A 133 -11.86 0.37 9.97
CA VAL A 133 -10.79 -0.62 9.73
C VAL A 133 -9.52 -0.22 10.50
N SER A 134 -9.10 1.03 10.38
CA SER A 134 -7.91 1.55 11.06
C SER A 134 -8.05 1.48 12.59
N ASP A 135 -9.20 1.89 13.13
CA ASP A 135 -9.48 1.88 14.58
C ASP A 135 -9.46 0.46 15.16
N LEU A 136 -10.01 -0.51 14.42
CA LEU A 136 -9.96 -1.92 14.80
C LEU A 136 -8.53 -2.45 14.79
N CYS A 137 -7.75 -2.13 13.75
CA CYS A 137 -6.34 -2.50 13.69
C CYS A 137 -5.54 -1.95 14.89
N GLN A 138 -5.73 -0.68 15.22
CA GLN A 138 -5.08 -0.06 16.37
C GLN A 138 -5.49 -0.73 17.68
N ARG A 139 -6.79 -0.96 17.89
CA ARG A 139 -7.33 -1.59 19.11
C ARG A 139 -6.75 -2.98 19.35
N TYR A 140 -6.55 -3.76 18.31
CA TYR A 140 -6.07 -5.14 18.41
C TYR A 140 -4.58 -5.32 18.13
N GLY A 141 -3.85 -4.24 17.85
CA GLY A 141 -2.40 -4.26 17.63
C GLY A 141 -1.99 -4.91 16.30
N THR A 142 -2.88 -4.89 15.30
CA THR A 142 -2.63 -5.41 13.94
C THR A 142 -2.08 -4.29 13.07
N ILE A 143 -1.02 -4.53 12.31
CA ILE A 143 -0.48 -3.58 11.35
C ILE A 143 -1.37 -3.61 10.10
N LEU A 144 -1.93 -2.45 9.74
CA LEU A 144 -2.73 -2.27 8.54
C LEU A 144 -1.84 -1.95 7.35
N VAL A 145 -1.80 -2.86 6.38
CA VAL A 145 -1.05 -2.69 5.13
C VAL A 145 -2.05 -2.48 4.00
N VAL A 146 -2.10 -1.27 3.47
CA VAL A 146 -3.08 -0.87 2.46
C VAL A 146 -2.44 -0.79 1.08
N ASP A 147 -2.96 -1.53 0.12
CA ASP A 147 -2.56 -1.41 -1.29
C ASP A 147 -3.50 -0.43 -2.01
N GLU A 148 -3.00 0.78 -2.28
CA GLU A 148 -3.70 1.86 -2.98
C GLU A 148 -3.31 1.97 -4.48
N VAL A 149 -2.73 0.93 -5.06
CA VAL A 149 -2.23 0.96 -6.45
C VAL A 149 -3.31 1.27 -7.50
N HIS A 150 -4.57 1.08 -7.16
CA HIS A 150 -5.73 1.36 -8.01
C HIS A 150 -6.41 2.72 -7.74
N ALA A 151 -5.83 3.57 -6.89
CA ALA A 151 -6.40 4.85 -6.49
C ALA A 151 -6.77 5.79 -7.65
N GLU A 152 -6.06 5.68 -8.78
CA GLU A 152 -6.31 6.50 -9.98
C GLU A 152 -7.36 5.90 -10.94
N HIS A 153 -7.87 4.68 -10.68
CA HIS A 153 -8.84 4.00 -11.54
C HIS A 153 -10.28 4.16 -11.03
N ILE A 154 -10.65 5.35 -10.61
CA ILE A 154 -11.99 5.64 -10.12
C ILE A 154 -12.87 6.06 -11.31
N LEU A 155 -13.86 5.24 -11.62
CA LEU A 155 -14.83 5.52 -12.68
C LEU A 155 -16.05 6.28 -12.17
N ASP A 156 -16.43 5.99 -10.92
CA ASP A 156 -17.55 6.63 -10.24
C ASP A 156 -17.28 6.68 -8.75
N GLY A 157 -17.67 7.77 -8.09
CA GLY A 157 -17.44 8.00 -6.67
C GLY A 157 -16.15 8.79 -6.37
N LYS A 158 -15.74 8.75 -5.11
CA LYS A 158 -14.55 9.45 -4.62
C LYS A 158 -13.65 8.46 -3.87
N PHE A 159 -12.39 8.41 -4.23
CA PHE A 159 -11.36 7.68 -3.49
C PHE A 159 -10.99 8.46 -2.21
N ALA A 160 -10.84 7.73 -1.12
CA ALA A 160 -10.25 8.21 0.12
C ALA A 160 -9.00 7.40 0.45
N SER A 161 -7.87 8.07 0.62
CA SER A 161 -6.64 7.40 1.07
C SER A 161 -6.70 7.10 2.56
N CYS A 162 -6.11 5.99 2.97
CA CYS A 162 -5.92 5.68 4.39
C CYS A 162 -4.95 6.65 5.11
N LEU A 163 -4.27 7.50 4.38
CA LEU A 163 -3.46 8.60 4.93
C LEU A 163 -4.28 9.88 5.19
N THR A 164 -5.62 9.84 5.05
CA THR A 164 -6.46 10.99 5.39
C THR A 164 -6.47 11.26 6.90
N SER A 165 -6.94 12.46 7.25
CA SER A 165 -7.05 12.89 8.65
C SER A 165 -7.80 11.86 9.50
N GLY A 166 -7.19 11.40 10.56
CA GLY A 166 -7.72 10.37 11.47
C GLY A 166 -7.11 8.96 11.27
N CYS A 167 -6.62 8.62 10.05
CA CYS A 167 -5.87 7.37 9.84
C CYS A 167 -4.35 7.59 9.90
N ALA A 168 -3.86 8.71 9.39
CA ALA A 168 -2.42 9.02 9.34
C ALA A 168 -1.76 9.15 10.73
N ALA A 169 -2.54 9.38 11.77
CA ALA A 169 -2.05 9.43 13.16
C ALA A 169 -1.90 8.06 13.81
N GLN A 170 -2.20 6.97 13.10
CA GLN A 170 -2.13 5.61 13.63
C GLN A 170 -0.69 5.07 13.54
N ASP A 171 -0.19 4.52 14.62
CA ASP A 171 1.17 3.96 14.72
C ASP A 171 1.32 2.59 14.03
N ASN A 172 0.30 2.15 13.28
CA ASN A 172 0.23 0.82 12.70
C ASN A 172 -0.17 0.81 11.21
N LEU A 173 0.07 1.90 10.48
CA LEU A 173 -0.31 2.06 9.08
C LEU A 173 0.88 2.01 8.12
N ILE A 174 0.74 1.19 7.07
CA ILE A 174 1.65 1.13 5.91
C ILE A 174 0.80 1.24 4.65
N VAL A 175 0.99 2.30 3.86
CA VAL A 175 0.32 2.46 2.57
C VAL A 175 1.29 2.15 1.44
N LEU A 176 0.88 1.28 0.53
CA LEU A 176 1.61 0.87 -0.67
C LEU A 176 0.94 1.47 -1.89
N THR A 177 1.72 2.01 -2.80
CA THR A 177 1.19 2.47 -4.10
C THR A 177 2.27 2.49 -5.17
N SER A 178 1.85 2.75 -6.40
CA SER A 178 2.73 2.73 -7.57
C SER A 178 2.11 3.48 -8.74
N PRO A 179 2.90 4.16 -9.57
CA PRO A 179 2.43 4.73 -10.84
C PRO A 179 2.13 3.65 -11.90
N ASN A 180 2.53 2.42 -11.65
CA ASN A 180 2.57 1.35 -12.65
C ASN A 180 1.22 1.10 -13.32
N LYS A 181 0.13 1.15 -12.56
CA LYS A 181 -1.22 0.88 -13.08
C LYS A 181 -1.76 2.08 -13.86
N ALA A 182 -1.79 3.25 -13.23
CA ALA A 182 -2.38 4.44 -13.79
C ALA A 182 -1.64 4.98 -15.03
N PHE A 183 -0.33 4.81 -15.08
CA PHE A 183 0.52 5.38 -16.12
C PHE A 183 1.15 4.32 -17.06
N ASN A 184 0.67 3.08 -17.00
CA ASN A 184 1.17 1.98 -17.85
C ASN A 184 2.69 1.74 -17.72
N LEU A 185 3.22 1.82 -16.50
CA LEU A 185 4.65 1.70 -16.19
C LEU A 185 5.01 0.37 -15.50
N GLY A 186 4.16 -0.66 -15.64
CA GLY A 186 4.32 -1.94 -14.94
C GLY A 186 5.67 -2.64 -15.14
N GLY A 187 6.27 -2.45 -16.32
CA GLY A 187 7.60 -2.99 -16.64
C GLY A 187 8.74 -2.35 -15.86
N LEU A 188 8.56 -1.11 -15.38
CA LEU A 188 9.57 -0.36 -14.63
C LEU A 188 9.68 -0.78 -13.15
N LYS A 189 8.70 -1.53 -12.66
CA LYS A 189 8.70 -2.05 -11.27
C LYS A 189 8.96 -0.99 -10.20
N THR A 190 8.49 0.23 -10.41
CA THR A 190 8.63 1.33 -9.45
C THR A 190 7.40 1.42 -8.55
N SER A 191 7.61 1.41 -7.27
CA SER A 191 6.58 1.60 -6.25
C SER A 191 7.18 2.28 -5.04
N TYR A 192 6.33 2.73 -4.15
CA TYR A 192 6.76 3.28 -2.87
C TYR A 192 5.75 2.95 -1.78
N SER A 193 6.24 2.92 -0.56
CA SER A 193 5.40 2.86 0.64
C SER A 193 5.47 4.20 1.37
N MET A 194 4.38 4.55 2.03
CA MET A 194 4.26 5.69 2.93
C MET A 194 3.94 5.17 4.32
N ILE A 195 4.85 5.39 5.26
CA ILE A 195 4.78 4.85 6.63
C ILE A 195 4.98 6.01 7.60
N PRO A 196 3.91 6.53 8.23
CA PRO A 196 4.00 7.67 9.17
C PRO A 196 4.83 7.34 10.41
N ASP A 197 4.60 6.18 11.02
CA ASP A 197 5.33 5.77 12.23
C ASP A 197 6.80 5.47 11.96
N ASP A 198 7.68 6.06 12.78
CA ASP A 198 9.13 5.93 12.62
C ASP A 198 9.63 4.52 12.91
N SER A 199 9.08 3.85 13.92
CA SER A 199 9.48 2.50 14.33
C SER A 199 9.13 1.46 13.26
N LEU A 200 7.91 1.51 12.72
CA LEU A 200 7.50 0.66 11.60
C LEU A 200 8.37 0.93 10.38
N ARG A 201 8.60 2.20 10.06
CA ARG A 201 9.40 2.61 8.91
C ARG A 201 10.84 2.13 9.00
N GLN A 202 11.47 2.24 10.15
CA GLN A 202 12.83 1.75 10.39
C GLN A 202 12.91 0.23 10.24
N ARG A 203 11.97 -0.53 10.84
CA ARG A 203 11.92 -1.99 10.69
C ARG A 203 11.74 -2.41 9.23
N PHE A 204 10.87 -1.73 8.50
CA PHE A 204 10.66 -1.99 7.09
C PHE A 204 11.92 -1.71 6.25
N ARG A 205 12.58 -0.56 6.46
CA ARG A 205 13.83 -0.20 5.77
C ARG A 205 14.96 -1.18 6.07
N GLN A 206 15.13 -1.61 7.31
CA GLN A 206 16.10 -2.64 7.66
C GLN A 206 15.86 -3.96 6.91
N GLN A 207 14.60 -4.31 6.66
CA GLN A 207 14.30 -5.50 5.86
C GLN A 207 14.65 -5.31 4.40
N LEU A 208 14.43 -4.12 3.83
CA LEU A 208 14.86 -3.82 2.46
C LEU A 208 16.38 -3.89 2.34
N GLU A 209 17.12 -3.34 3.29
CA GLU A 209 18.60 -3.44 3.35
C GLU A 209 19.08 -4.90 3.40
N LYS A 210 18.46 -5.74 4.23
CA LYS A 210 18.76 -7.20 4.27
C LYS A 210 18.53 -7.89 2.93
N ASN A 211 17.56 -7.40 2.14
CA ASN A 211 17.27 -7.90 0.80
C ASN A 211 18.12 -7.21 -0.28
N SER A 212 19.08 -6.35 0.10
CA SER A 212 19.91 -5.54 -0.81
C SER A 212 19.09 -4.63 -1.75
N ILE A 213 17.95 -4.13 -1.27
CA ILE A 213 17.09 -3.20 -2.00
C ILE A 213 17.44 -1.79 -1.53
N THR A 214 18.48 -1.22 -2.16
CA THR A 214 19.08 0.04 -1.71
C THR A 214 19.08 1.16 -2.74
N SER A 215 18.77 0.85 -3.99
CA SER A 215 18.82 1.83 -5.08
C SER A 215 17.60 1.71 -6.00
N PRO A 216 17.10 2.81 -6.57
CA PRO A 216 15.93 2.80 -7.45
C PRO A 216 16.26 2.21 -8.83
N ASN A 217 15.21 1.85 -9.57
CA ASN A 217 15.30 1.59 -10.99
C ASN A 217 15.49 2.94 -11.72
N LEU A 218 16.56 3.06 -12.50
CA LEU A 218 16.93 4.29 -13.23
C LEU A 218 15.76 4.89 -14.04
N PHE A 219 15.07 4.08 -14.80
CA PHE A 219 13.96 4.57 -15.64
C PHE A 219 12.70 4.82 -14.81
N GLY A 220 12.42 4.01 -13.82
CA GLY A 220 11.25 4.15 -12.95
C GLY A 220 11.25 5.47 -12.19
N GLU A 221 12.40 5.87 -11.68
CA GLU A 221 12.58 7.14 -10.98
C GLU A 221 12.46 8.34 -11.93
N SER A 222 13.10 8.27 -13.08
CA SER A 222 13.13 9.37 -14.05
C SER A 222 11.76 9.68 -14.67
N PHE A 223 10.88 8.69 -14.79
CA PHE A 223 9.55 8.88 -15.39
C PHE A 223 8.51 9.47 -14.43
N TRP A 224 8.70 9.32 -13.13
CA TRP A 224 7.73 9.79 -12.15
C TRP A 224 7.49 11.31 -12.19
N PRO A 225 8.51 12.18 -12.17
CA PRO A 225 8.32 13.62 -12.22
C PRO A 225 7.62 14.11 -13.50
N ILE A 226 7.88 13.48 -14.63
CA ILE A 226 7.35 13.88 -15.94
C ILE A 226 5.83 13.65 -16.01
N ASN A 227 5.35 12.52 -15.50
CA ASN A 227 3.95 12.13 -15.60
C ASN A 227 3.04 12.79 -14.56
N THR A 228 3.59 13.27 -13.44
CA THR A 228 2.79 13.98 -12.42
C THR A 228 2.43 15.41 -12.82
N VAL A 229 3.12 15.96 -13.83
CA VAL A 229 2.98 17.35 -14.28
C VAL A 229 2.21 17.47 -15.59
N CYS A 230 1.71 16.39 -16.22
CA CYS A 230 0.93 16.49 -17.45
C CYS A 230 -0.29 17.39 -17.25
N PRO A 231 -0.31 18.61 -17.86
CA PRO A 231 -1.49 19.44 -17.87
C PRO A 231 -2.47 18.85 -18.89
N GLY A 232 -3.56 18.27 -18.45
CA GLY A 232 -4.61 17.91 -19.39
C GLY A 232 -5.52 16.75 -19.06
N SER A 233 -5.48 16.14 -17.91
CA SER A 233 -6.53 15.21 -17.48
C SER A 233 -7.57 15.90 -16.59
N THR A 234 -8.16 16.99 -17.10
CA THR A 234 -9.51 17.38 -16.73
C THR A 234 -10.46 16.50 -17.54
N ARG A 235 -10.86 15.38 -17.00
CA ARG A 235 -12.15 14.73 -17.28
C ARG A 235 -12.66 14.11 -15.99
#